data_7357964848bf9fe4288eca5cdfc144c4
#
_entry.id   7357964848bf9fe4288eca5cdfc144c4
#
_cell.length_a   1.000
_cell.length_b   1.000
_cell.length_c   1.000
_cell.angle_alpha   90.00
_cell.angle_beta   90.00
_cell.angle_gamma   90.00
#
_symmetry.space_group_name_H-M   'P 1'
#
loop_
_entity.id
_entity.type
_entity.pdbx_description
1 polymer ?
#
loop_
_entity_poly.entity_id
_entity_poly.type
_entity_poly.pdbx_seq_one_letter_code
_entity_poly.pdbx_strand_id
1 'polypeptide(L)'
;LVLESFITDERESKNIADLLWFPTGGGKTEAYLCIISFLLFKSSFKSKQTSDPGTQVLIRYTLRLLTTQQFERATALVLASEYIRKSSKLCDENSKVFSIGLWIGEPSSPNWRKDALKLLENEEIQTGDPRQITECPCCKSSLIWDLKPAEPIRPSCKKKECKLYG
;
A
#
# COMPACT_ATOMS: atom_id res chain seq x y z
N LEU A 1 -0.29 -5.16 -24.22
CA LEU A 1 0.89 -6.05 -24.21
C LEU A 1 1.30 -6.47 -22.80
N VAL A 2 1.71 -5.54 -21.91
CA VAL A 2 2.15 -5.92 -20.54
C VAL A 2 1.04 -6.56 -19.73
N LEU A 3 -0.19 -6.04 -19.78
CA LEU A 3 -1.33 -6.63 -19.05
C LEU A 3 -1.70 -8.01 -19.57
N GLU A 4 -1.56 -8.26 -20.85
CA GLU A 4 -1.81 -9.56 -21.46
C GLU A 4 -0.91 -10.65 -20.86
N SER A 5 0.37 -10.35 -20.65
CA SER A 5 1.31 -11.29 -20.00
C SER A 5 0.96 -11.61 -18.55
N PHE A 6 0.15 -10.78 -17.89
CA PHE A 6 -0.37 -11.06 -16.55
C PHE A 6 -1.71 -11.80 -16.57
N ILE A 7 -2.45 -11.79 -17.69
CA ILE A 7 -3.74 -12.48 -17.83
C ILE A 7 -3.51 -13.96 -18.15
N THR A 8 -2.64 -14.23 -19.11
CA THR A 8 -2.26 -15.60 -19.47
C THR A 8 -1.23 -16.10 -18.47
N ASP A 9 -1.54 -17.19 -17.76
CA ASP A 9 -0.58 -17.84 -16.85
C ASP A 9 0.56 -18.57 -17.64
N GLU A 10 0.49 -18.53 -18.96
CA GLU A 10 1.47 -19.08 -19.90
C GLU A 10 2.66 -18.09 -20.09
N ARG A 11 3.42 -17.89 -19.04
CA ARG A 11 4.78 -17.39 -19.21
C ARG A 11 5.64 -18.56 -19.66
N GLU A 12 5.81 -18.69 -20.95
CA GLU A 12 6.74 -19.69 -21.56
C GLU A 12 8.18 -19.53 -21.09
N SER A 13 8.53 -18.38 -20.51
CA SER A 13 9.81 -18.21 -19.83
C SER A 13 9.66 -17.38 -18.55
N LYS A 14 9.93 -18.00 -17.40
CA LYS A 14 10.00 -17.37 -16.07
C LYS A 14 11.13 -16.32 -15.95
N ASN A 15 11.91 -16.11 -17.01
CA ASN A 15 13.12 -15.30 -17.02
C ASN A 15 13.00 -14.01 -17.85
N ILE A 16 11.79 -13.63 -18.28
CA ILE A 16 11.56 -12.38 -19.03
C ILE A 16 11.26 -11.24 -18.05
N ALA A 17 12.00 -10.14 -18.18
CA ALA A 17 11.71 -8.87 -17.52
C ALA A 17 11.17 -7.90 -18.57
N ASP A 18 10.01 -7.31 -18.32
CA ASP A 18 9.43 -6.28 -19.19
C ASP A 18 10.01 -4.91 -18.82
N LEU A 19 10.52 -4.20 -19.79
CA LEU A 19 10.97 -2.83 -19.64
C LEU A 19 9.92 -1.85 -20.14
N LEU A 20 9.33 -1.09 -19.21
CA LEU A 20 8.42 0.01 -19.52
C LEU A 20 9.23 1.30 -19.65
N TRP A 21 9.41 1.77 -20.88
CA TRP A 21 10.10 3.01 -21.16
C TRP A 21 9.11 4.13 -21.49
N PHE A 22 9.20 5.23 -20.74
CA PHE A 22 8.43 6.46 -20.95
C PHE A 22 9.37 7.66 -20.83
N PRO A 23 9.16 8.73 -21.58
CA PRO A 23 9.88 9.98 -21.38
C PRO A 23 9.61 10.54 -19.96
N THR A 24 10.49 11.41 -19.50
CA THR A 24 10.31 12.08 -18.20
C THR A 24 8.98 12.84 -18.19
N GLY A 25 8.18 12.65 -17.14
CA GLY A 25 6.82 13.21 -17.06
C GLY A 25 5.74 12.42 -17.81
N GLY A 26 6.09 11.30 -18.48
CA GLY A 26 5.18 10.52 -19.33
C GLY A 26 4.23 9.55 -18.58
N GLY A 27 3.96 9.73 -17.28
CA GLY A 27 2.98 8.91 -16.58
C GLY A 27 3.46 7.53 -16.12
N LYS A 28 4.78 7.33 -15.96
CA LYS A 28 5.34 6.03 -15.47
C LYS A 28 4.70 5.56 -14.17
N THR A 29 4.54 6.46 -13.22
CA THR A 29 3.97 6.12 -11.91
C THR A 29 2.51 5.69 -12.05
N GLU A 30 1.74 6.35 -12.89
CA GLU A 30 0.35 5.99 -13.19
C GLU A 30 0.25 4.60 -13.82
N ALA A 31 1.16 4.29 -14.74
CA ALA A 31 1.22 2.97 -15.36
C ALA A 31 1.52 1.86 -14.33
N TYR A 32 2.48 2.08 -13.42
CA TYR A 32 2.77 1.12 -12.35
C TYR A 32 1.60 0.97 -11.39
N LEU A 33 0.97 2.08 -11.00
CA LEU A 33 -0.19 2.06 -10.11
C LEU A 33 -1.37 1.31 -10.74
N CYS A 34 -1.59 1.48 -12.05
CA CYS A 34 -2.60 0.73 -12.80
C CYS A 34 -2.32 -0.78 -12.77
N ILE A 35 -1.09 -1.21 -13.00
CA ILE A 35 -0.68 -2.62 -12.94
C ILE A 35 -0.86 -3.17 -11.52
N ILE A 36 -0.48 -2.42 -10.48
CA ILE A 36 -0.67 -2.81 -9.08
C ILE A 36 -2.14 -3.06 -8.79
N SER A 37 -3.02 -2.12 -9.13
CA SER A 37 -4.46 -2.28 -8.95
C SER A 37 -4.99 -3.52 -9.65
N PHE A 38 -4.60 -3.74 -10.90
CA PHE A 38 -4.98 -4.94 -11.65
C PHE A 38 -4.55 -6.23 -10.94
N LEU A 39 -3.30 -6.31 -10.45
CA LEU A 39 -2.78 -7.49 -9.76
C LEU A 39 -3.51 -7.75 -8.44
N LEU A 40 -3.84 -6.71 -7.66
CA LEU A 40 -4.62 -6.82 -6.44
C LEU A 40 -5.99 -7.46 -6.70
N PHE A 41 -6.73 -6.96 -7.69
CA PHE A 41 -8.03 -7.54 -8.03
C PHE A 41 -7.91 -8.92 -8.65
N LYS A 42 -6.93 -9.16 -9.53
CA LYS A 42 -6.68 -10.50 -10.10
C LYS A 42 -6.44 -11.52 -9.00
N SER A 43 -5.63 -11.18 -7.98
CA SER A 43 -5.38 -12.08 -6.84
C SER A 43 -6.64 -12.33 -6.01
N SER A 44 -7.49 -11.32 -5.84
CA SER A 44 -8.75 -11.42 -5.11
C SER A 44 -9.76 -12.35 -5.80
N PHE A 45 -9.85 -12.32 -7.12
CA PHE A 45 -10.72 -13.22 -7.89
C PHE A 45 -10.23 -14.68 -7.90
N LYS A 46 -8.92 -14.89 -7.84
CA LYS A 46 -8.33 -16.25 -7.79
C LYS A 46 -8.40 -16.90 -6.40
N SER A 47 -8.72 -16.15 -5.36
CA SER A 47 -8.62 -16.56 -3.94
C SER A 47 -9.62 -17.62 -3.46
N LYS A 48 -10.31 -18.34 -4.32
CA LYS A 48 -11.02 -19.57 -3.92
C LYS A 48 -10.08 -20.70 -3.46
N GLN A 49 -8.78 -20.53 -3.57
CA GLN A 49 -7.76 -21.46 -3.08
C GLN A 49 -7.14 -20.97 -1.78
N THR A 50 -7.08 -21.85 -0.83
CA THR A 50 -6.80 -21.73 0.61
C THR A 50 -5.38 -21.29 1.00
N SER A 51 -4.49 -20.97 0.09
CA SER A 51 -3.13 -20.52 0.39
C SER A 51 -3.02 -19.02 0.44
N ASP A 52 -2.24 -18.51 1.40
CA ASP A 52 -1.89 -17.09 1.46
C ASP A 52 -1.12 -16.70 0.19
N PRO A 53 -1.64 -15.78 -0.63
CA PRO A 53 -0.95 -15.38 -1.86
C PRO A 53 0.39 -14.68 -1.57
N GLY A 54 0.69 -14.34 -0.31
CA GLY A 54 1.90 -13.62 0.07
C GLY A 54 1.96 -12.21 -0.52
N THR A 55 3.18 -11.68 -0.66
CA THR A 55 3.42 -10.37 -1.27
C THR A 55 3.20 -10.45 -2.78
N GLN A 56 2.21 -9.72 -3.29
CA GLN A 56 1.86 -9.70 -4.72
C GLN A 56 2.76 -8.76 -5.53
N VAL A 57 3.16 -7.64 -4.94
CA VAL A 57 3.95 -6.60 -5.60
C VAL A 57 5.05 -6.10 -4.67
N LEU A 58 6.25 -5.99 -5.19
CA LEU A 58 7.38 -5.35 -4.54
C LEU A 58 7.82 -4.15 -5.36
N ILE A 59 7.74 -2.95 -4.76
CA ILE A 59 8.19 -1.70 -5.39
C ILE A 59 9.49 -1.27 -4.73
N ARG A 60 10.51 -1.02 -5.53
CA ARG A 60 11.82 -0.58 -5.05
C ARG A 60 12.17 0.80 -5.58
N TYR A 61 12.43 1.73 -4.68
CA TYR A 61 12.95 3.06 -4.99
C TYR A 61 14.33 3.29 -4.39
N THR A 62 15.13 4.10 -5.05
CA THR A 62 16.53 4.35 -4.66
C THR A 62 16.70 5.63 -3.82
N LEU A 63 15.78 6.59 -3.90
CA LEU A 63 15.87 7.89 -3.23
C LEU A 63 14.77 8.04 -2.16
N ARG A 64 15.18 8.40 -0.94
CA ARG A 64 14.33 8.50 0.25
C ARG A 64 13.13 9.45 0.07
N LEU A 65 13.33 10.66 -0.45
CA LEU A 65 12.27 11.65 -0.64
C LEU A 65 11.21 11.16 -1.63
N LEU A 66 11.64 10.55 -2.74
CA LEU A 66 10.73 9.97 -3.72
C LEU A 66 9.98 8.77 -3.13
N THR A 67 10.60 8.03 -2.20
CA THR A 67 9.97 6.86 -1.56
C THR A 67 8.72 7.26 -0.78
N THR A 68 8.77 8.32 0.03
CA THR A 68 7.60 8.76 0.83
C THR A 68 6.45 9.21 -0.06
N GLN A 69 6.71 10.07 -1.04
CA GLN A 69 5.67 10.53 -1.97
C GLN A 69 5.05 9.38 -2.79
N GLN A 70 5.86 8.44 -3.24
CA GLN A 70 5.35 7.28 -3.98
C GLN A 70 4.61 6.32 -3.07
N PHE A 71 5.03 6.19 -1.81
CA PHE A 71 4.32 5.40 -0.81
C PHE A 71 2.94 5.99 -0.50
N GLU A 72 2.82 7.32 -0.34
CA GLU A 72 1.53 7.99 -0.15
C GLU A 72 0.58 7.73 -1.33
N ARG A 73 1.08 7.84 -2.56
CA ARG A 73 0.29 7.58 -3.77
C ARG A 73 -0.15 6.11 -3.87
N ALA A 74 0.76 5.18 -3.61
CA ALA A 74 0.46 3.75 -3.59
C ALA A 74 -0.54 3.41 -2.47
N THR A 75 -0.41 4.03 -1.29
CA THR A 75 -1.36 3.86 -0.20
C THR A 75 -2.75 4.36 -0.58
N ALA A 76 -2.85 5.53 -1.20
CA ALA A 76 -4.14 6.04 -1.69
C ALA A 76 -4.79 5.07 -2.68
N LEU A 77 -4.02 4.49 -3.60
CA LEU A 77 -4.52 3.48 -4.53
C LEU A 77 -5.01 2.22 -3.82
N VAL A 78 -4.19 1.66 -2.91
CA VAL A 78 -4.55 0.41 -2.20
C VAL A 78 -5.80 0.59 -1.37
N LEU A 79 -5.93 1.71 -0.65
CA LEU A 79 -7.12 2.03 0.14
C LEU A 79 -8.37 2.26 -0.73
N ALA A 80 -8.22 2.94 -1.87
CA ALA A 80 -9.30 3.09 -2.83
C ALA A 80 -9.73 1.74 -3.43
N SER A 81 -8.77 0.88 -3.76
CA SER A 81 -9.02 -0.47 -4.26
C SER A 81 -9.74 -1.33 -3.20
N GLU A 82 -9.32 -1.24 -1.94
CA GLU A 82 -9.98 -1.94 -0.83
C GLU A 82 -11.41 -1.43 -0.59
N TYR A 83 -11.63 -0.12 -0.69
CA TYR A 83 -12.97 0.46 -0.61
C TYR A 83 -13.87 -0.07 -1.74
N ILE A 84 -13.36 -0.14 -2.97
CA ILE A 84 -14.08 -0.71 -4.11
C ILE A 84 -14.37 -2.20 -3.88
N ARG A 85 -13.37 -2.97 -3.41
CA ARG A 85 -13.52 -4.38 -3.10
C ARG A 85 -14.66 -4.63 -2.10
N LYS A 86 -14.72 -3.84 -1.03
CA LYS A 86 -15.78 -3.94 -0.01
C LYS A 86 -17.15 -3.48 -0.48
N SER A 87 -17.19 -2.43 -1.30
CA SER A 87 -18.47 -1.83 -1.74
C SER A 87 -19.05 -2.50 -2.97
N SER A 88 -18.23 -3.14 -3.80
CA SER A 88 -18.66 -3.87 -4.99
C SER A 88 -18.86 -5.35 -4.65
N LYS A 89 -19.95 -5.95 -5.12
CA LYS A 89 -20.17 -7.40 -4.99
C LYS A 89 -19.32 -8.24 -5.96
N LEU A 90 -18.26 -7.64 -6.51
CA LEU A 90 -17.38 -8.28 -7.49
C LEU A 90 -16.40 -9.29 -6.85
N CYS A 91 -16.06 -9.09 -5.59
CA CYS A 91 -15.16 -9.97 -4.84
C CYS A 91 -15.94 -10.74 -3.78
N ASP A 92 -15.48 -11.95 -3.46
CA ASP A 92 -16.01 -12.75 -2.36
C ASP A 92 -15.81 -11.97 -1.03
N GLU A 93 -16.81 -12.01 -0.14
CA GLU A 93 -16.73 -11.39 1.19
C GLU A 93 -15.56 -11.93 2.00
N ASN A 94 -15.17 -13.18 1.77
CA ASN A 94 -14.00 -13.84 2.39
C ASN A 94 -12.67 -13.51 1.71
N SER A 95 -12.67 -12.71 0.63
CA SER A 95 -11.42 -12.33 -0.02
C SER A 95 -10.54 -11.49 0.90
N LYS A 96 -9.22 -11.71 0.84
CA LYS A 96 -8.27 -11.02 1.72
C LYS A 96 -8.26 -9.51 1.49
N VAL A 97 -8.08 -8.80 2.60
CA VAL A 97 -7.92 -7.35 2.63
C VAL A 97 -6.66 -6.94 1.86
N PHE A 98 -6.78 -5.95 1.00
CA PHE A 98 -5.61 -5.35 0.36
C PHE A 98 -4.82 -4.54 1.38
N SER A 99 -3.53 -4.79 1.45
CA SER A 99 -2.64 -4.12 2.39
C SER A 99 -1.37 -3.62 1.69
N ILE A 100 -0.76 -2.60 2.27
CA ILE A 100 0.52 -2.06 1.82
C ILE A 100 1.43 -1.90 3.02
N GLY A 101 2.72 -2.18 2.85
CA GLY A 101 3.75 -1.97 3.85
C GLY A 101 4.92 -1.20 3.28
N LEU A 102 5.59 -0.43 4.12
CA LEU A 102 6.82 0.28 3.79
C LEU A 102 7.98 -0.36 4.55
N TRP A 103 9.01 -0.76 3.81
CA TRP A 103 10.26 -1.24 4.38
C TRP A 103 11.36 -0.21 4.15
N ILE A 104 11.76 0.45 5.22
CA ILE A 104 12.79 1.49 5.23
C ILE A 104 13.77 1.22 6.38
N GLY A 105 15.01 1.77 6.25
CA GLY A 105 16.04 1.58 7.27
C GLY A 105 15.80 2.33 8.57
N GLU A 106 16.47 1.93 9.62
CA GLU A 106 16.37 2.44 10.99
C GLU A 106 16.43 3.98 11.14
N PRO A 107 17.23 4.74 10.39
CA PRO A 107 17.20 6.20 10.48
C PRO A 107 15.85 6.82 10.09
N SER A 108 14.97 6.04 9.47
CA SER A 108 13.68 6.53 8.94
C SER A 108 12.48 5.97 9.69
N SER A 109 12.63 4.85 10.38
CA SER A 109 11.58 4.23 11.19
C SER A 109 12.20 3.25 12.17
N PRO A 110 11.72 3.15 13.43
CA PRO A 110 12.27 2.22 14.41
C PRO A 110 12.12 0.77 13.97
N ASN A 111 13.12 -0.05 14.24
CA ASN A 111 13.09 -1.49 14.01
C ASN A 111 12.26 -2.23 15.07
N TRP A 112 12.12 -1.65 16.25
CA TRP A 112 11.44 -2.28 17.39
C TRP A 112 10.15 -1.56 17.73
N ARG A 113 9.08 -2.33 17.92
CA ARG A 113 7.77 -1.81 18.30
C ARG A 113 7.81 -0.90 19.54
N LYS A 114 8.59 -1.27 20.59
CA LYS A 114 8.74 -0.49 21.81
C LYS A 114 9.25 0.94 21.53
N ASP A 115 10.16 1.09 20.59
CA ASP A 115 10.75 2.38 20.25
C ASP A 115 9.79 3.19 19.36
N ALA A 116 9.04 2.52 18.48
CA ALA A 116 7.97 3.14 17.73
C ALA A 116 6.88 3.71 18.65
N LEU A 117 6.46 2.96 19.67
CA LEU A 117 5.45 3.43 20.65
C LEU A 117 5.93 4.67 21.39
N LYS A 118 7.19 4.71 21.84
CA LYS A 118 7.75 5.89 22.52
C LYS A 118 7.74 7.14 21.64
N LEU A 119 8.04 6.99 20.33
CA LEU A 119 8.00 8.12 19.39
C LEU A 119 6.57 8.58 19.13
N LEU A 120 5.61 7.67 19.10
CA LEU A 120 4.21 7.97 18.88
C LEU A 120 3.52 8.63 20.10
N GLU A 121 4.09 8.52 21.31
CA GLU A 121 3.62 9.25 22.50
C GLU A 121 3.90 10.76 22.38
N ASN A 122 4.85 11.18 21.55
CA ASN A 122 5.11 12.56 21.24
C ASN A 122 4.15 13.08 20.16
N GLU A 123 3.57 14.26 20.37
CA GLU A 123 2.72 14.90 19.37
C GLU A 123 3.51 15.37 18.14
N GLU A 124 4.75 15.83 18.36
CA GLU A 124 5.63 16.31 17.29
C GLU A 124 6.29 15.15 16.54
N ILE A 125 6.31 15.26 15.20
CA ILE A 125 6.98 14.31 14.32
C ILE A 125 8.48 14.53 14.40
N GLN A 126 9.20 13.47 14.79
CA GLN A 126 10.65 13.48 14.95
C GLN A 126 11.36 12.69 13.83
N THR A 127 12.67 12.84 13.76
CA THR A 127 13.49 12.01 12.86
C THR A 127 13.34 10.53 13.23
N GLY A 128 13.06 9.69 12.25
CA GLY A 128 12.82 8.27 12.48
C GLY A 128 11.42 7.93 12.98
N ASP A 129 10.48 8.88 12.90
CA ASP A 129 9.10 8.66 13.31
C ASP A 129 8.42 7.56 12.47
N PRO A 130 7.69 6.64 13.10
CA PRO A 130 6.95 5.59 12.38
C PRO A 130 5.77 6.14 11.57
N ARG A 131 5.31 7.37 11.82
CA ARG A 131 4.23 8.05 11.10
C ARG A 131 4.68 8.49 9.71
N GLN A 132 4.81 7.55 8.78
CA GLN A 132 5.23 7.82 7.40
C GLN A 132 4.13 8.46 6.55
N ILE A 133 2.87 8.38 6.98
CA ILE A 133 1.71 9.05 6.40
C ILE A 133 1.05 9.86 7.51
N THR A 134 0.98 11.16 7.34
CA THR A 134 0.45 12.10 8.34
C THR A 134 -0.94 12.59 8.02
N GLU A 135 -1.33 12.52 6.76
CA GLU A 135 -2.63 12.96 6.26
C GLU A 135 -3.43 11.82 5.65
N CYS A 136 -4.74 11.86 5.85
CA CYS A 136 -5.65 10.91 5.25
C CYS A 136 -5.59 10.98 3.71
N PRO A 137 -5.31 9.89 3.01
CA PRO A 137 -5.26 9.89 1.55
C PRO A 137 -6.59 10.26 0.88
N CYS A 138 -7.71 10.08 1.58
CA CYS A 138 -9.05 10.37 1.05
C CYS A 138 -9.45 11.84 1.24
N CYS A 139 -9.33 12.40 2.46
CA CYS A 139 -9.89 13.70 2.78
C CYS A 139 -8.86 14.73 3.26
N LYS A 140 -7.59 14.39 3.28
CA LYS A 140 -6.46 15.23 3.72
C LYS A 140 -6.51 15.71 5.18
N SER A 141 -7.44 15.19 5.99
CA SER A 141 -7.43 15.44 7.43
C SER A 141 -6.31 14.68 8.11
N SER A 142 -5.85 15.18 9.26
CA SER A 142 -4.85 14.49 10.08
C SER A 142 -5.30 13.09 10.48
N LEU A 143 -4.35 12.17 10.55
CA LEU A 143 -4.56 10.81 11.01
C LEU A 143 -4.38 10.72 12.53
N ILE A 144 -5.13 9.81 13.16
CA ILE A 144 -4.94 9.37 14.55
C ILE A 144 -4.22 8.03 14.49
N TRP A 145 -3.24 7.85 15.35
CA TRP A 145 -2.48 6.61 15.46
C TRP A 145 -2.90 5.87 16.73
N ASP A 146 -3.49 4.68 16.59
CA ASP A 146 -3.94 3.88 17.72
C ASP A 146 -2.73 3.17 18.35
N LEU A 147 -2.53 3.41 19.66
CA LEU A 147 -1.37 2.98 20.42
C LEU A 147 -1.65 1.77 21.32
N LYS A 148 -2.69 1.01 21.08
CA LYS A 148 -3.01 -0.15 21.92
C LYS A 148 -1.85 -1.14 22.00
N PRO A 149 -1.37 -1.50 23.20
CA PRO A 149 -0.13 -2.28 23.36
C PRO A 149 -0.13 -3.65 22.70
N ALA A 150 -1.28 -4.31 22.62
CA ALA A 150 -1.43 -5.67 22.09
C ALA A 150 -1.83 -5.72 20.61
N GLU A 151 -2.23 -4.58 20.02
CA GLU A 151 -2.73 -4.51 18.65
C GLU A 151 -1.69 -3.91 17.68
N PRO A 152 -1.78 -4.19 16.38
CA PRO A 152 -0.98 -3.47 15.38
C PRO A 152 -1.22 -1.97 15.45
N ILE A 153 -0.16 -1.18 15.32
CA ILE A 153 -0.27 0.28 15.22
C ILE A 153 -0.97 0.59 13.89
N ARG A 154 -2.13 1.23 13.97
CA ARG A 154 -2.95 1.54 12.79
C ARG A 154 -3.29 3.03 12.74
N PRO A 155 -3.07 3.69 11.61
CA PRO A 155 -3.60 5.02 11.39
C PRO A 155 -5.10 4.95 11.06
N SER A 156 -5.88 5.87 11.60
CA SER A 156 -7.29 6.06 11.25
C SER A 156 -7.59 7.52 10.93
N CYS A 157 -8.60 7.78 10.11
CA CYS A 157 -9.00 9.13 9.78
C CYS A 157 -9.84 9.73 10.92
N LYS A 158 -9.50 10.95 11.33
CA LYS A 158 -10.23 11.68 12.37
C LYS A 158 -11.61 12.15 11.93
N LYS A 159 -11.83 12.35 10.64
CA LYS A 159 -13.05 12.95 10.10
C LYS A 159 -14.14 11.89 9.95
N LYS A 160 -15.24 12.01 10.70
CA LYS A 160 -16.35 11.03 10.73
C LYS A 160 -17.02 10.80 9.38
N GLU A 161 -17.11 11.82 8.53
CA GLU A 161 -17.70 11.73 7.19
C GLU A 161 -16.75 11.13 6.17
N CYS A 162 -15.51 10.84 6.55
CA CYS A 162 -14.55 10.22 5.66
C CYS A 162 -14.81 8.72 5.51
N LYS A 163 -14.68 8.22 4.30
CA LYS A 163 -14.82 6.77 4.00
C LYS A 163 -13.75 5.89 4.63
N LEU A 164 -12.68 6.51 5.14
CA LEU A 164 -11.59 5.86 5.86
C LEU A 164 -11.62 6.19 7.38
N TYR A 165 -12.78 6.60 7.90
CA TYR A 165 -12.97 6.83 9.33
C TYR A 165 -12.97 5.48 10.09
N GLY A 166 -12.26 5.41 11.21
CA GLY A 166 -12.17 4.22 12.09
C GLY A 166 -11.06 3.30 11.70
#